data_e3c9ca81aa5260b22f6e7a06bd5e1597
#
_entry.id   e3c9ca81aa5260b22f6e7a06bd5e1597
#
_cell.length_a   1.000
_cell.length_b   1.000
_cell.length_c   1.000
_cell.angle_alpha   90.00
_cell.angle_beta   90.00
_cell.angle_gamma   90.00
#
_symmetry.space_group_name_H-M   'P 1'
#
loop_
_entity.id
_entity.type
_entity.pdbx_description
1 polymer ?
#
loop_
_entity_poly.entity_id
_entity_poly.type
_entity_poly.pdbx_seq_one_letter_code
_entity_poly.pdbx_strand_id
1 'polypeptide(L)'
;LWEEPYVIYSKILDETRNIVVGPMVTNPATRDWTVTASTYATLNEMYGNRTVCGIGRGDSAVRVTNGKPTTLATMGESIQVIRELANGRSVDYKGSTITLPWASKSRLEVWGAGYGPRALKLIGETCDGFILQLADLSIAEWTIGAVRSAASDAGRNPDDLTICVAAPAYVGDDLAYMRDQCRWFGGMVGNHVADIVARYGETSAVPAALTEYIAGRESYDYNQHGQAGNTHAAFVPDEIVDRFCILGPVDAQLERLRALRALGVDQFAIYLQHDAKDHTLAQYGEHVIPALRDQALATS
;
A
#
# COMPACT_ATOMS: atom_id res chain seq x y z
N LEU A 1 -12.32 13.46 -1.67
CA LEU A 1 -11.42 13.93 -0.62
C LEU A 1 -10.07 14.35 -1.19
N TRP A 2 -9.65 13.73 -2.26
CA TRP A 2 -8.40 13.99 -2.95
C TRP A 2 -8.71 14.30 -4.41
N GLU A 3 -7.78 14.94 -5.10
CA GLU A 3 -7.86 15.16 -6.53
C GLU A 3 -7.99 13.83 -7.29
N GLU A 4 -8.57 13.87 -8.50
CA GLU A 4 -8.76 12.66 -9.33
C GLU A 4 -7.41 12.10 -9.79
N PRO A 5 -6.97 10.95 -9.25
CA PRO A 5 -5.61 10.47 -9.45
C PRO A 5 -5.31 10.10 -10.90
N TYR A 6 -6.27 9.59 -11.65
CA TYR A 6 -6.04 9.11 -13.02
C TYR A 6 -5.77 10.26 -14.00
N VAL A 7 -6.33 11.45 -13.74
CA VAL A 7 -5.99 12.67 -14.49
C VAL A 7 -4.55 13.08 -14.21
N ILE A 8 -4.14 13.02 -12.94
CA ILE A 8 -2.76 13.31 -12.52
C ILE A 8 -1.80 12.28 -13.11
N TYR A 9 -2.15 10.98 -13.10
CA TYR A 9 -1.32 9.92 -13.69
C TYR A 9 -1.09 10.14 -15.18
N SER A 10 -2.12 10.52 -15.94
CA SER A 10 -1.98 10.83 -17.35
C SER A 10 -0.93 11.95 -17.57
N LYS A 11 -0.99 13.00 -16.74
CA LYS A 11 -0.03 14.11 -16.82
C LYS A 11 1.40 13.69 -16.48
N ILE A 12 1.57 12.91 -15.41
CA ILE A 12 2.89 12.39 -15.01
C ILE A 12 3.46 11.48 -16.10
N LEU A 13 2.66 10.59 -16.65
CA LEU A 13 3.09 9.65 -17.67
C LEU A 13 3.48 10.35 -18.98
N ASP A 14 2.79 11.44 -19.33
CA ASP A 14 3.09 12.28 -20.50
C ASP A 14 4.44 13.00 -20.37
N GLU A 15 4.73 13.54 -19.18
CA GLU A 15 5.93 14.32 -18.91
C GLU A 15 7.16 13.46 -18.51
N THR A 16 6.99 12.17 -18.28
CA THR A 16 8.08 11.29 -17.82
C THR A 16 8.27 10.09 -18.76
N ARG A 17 9.39 9.36 -18.58
CA ARG A 17 9.71 8.18 -19.40
C ARG A 17 9.76 6.88 -18.60
N ASN A 18 10.11 6.94 -17.31
CA ASN A 18 10.42 5.75 -16.51
C ASN A 18 9.53 5.61 -15.27
N ILE A 19 8.82 6.67 -14.86
CA ILE A 19 7.97 6.63 -13.67
C ILE A 19 6.79 5.68 -13.93
N VAL A 20 6.54 4.79 -12.99
CA VAL A 20 5.34 3.97 -12.87
C VAL A 20 4.38 4.66 -11.91
N VAL A 21 3.10 4.72 -12.25
CA VAL A 21 2.07 5.36 -11.42
C VAL A 21 1.01 4.36 -10.97
N GLY A 22 0.46 4.58 -9.80
CA GLY A 22 -0.63 3.78 -9.26
C GLY A 22 -1.14 4.30 -7.93
N PRO A 23 -2.38 4.03 -7.53
CA PRO A 23 -2.92 4.41 -6.23
C PRO A 23 -2.41 3.50 -5.11
N MET A 24 -2.29 4.05 -3.92
CA MET A 24 -2.09 3.30 -2.68
C MET A 24 -3.18 3.64 -1.65
N VAL A 25 -4.39 3.17 -1.83
CA VAL A 25 -4.90 2.27 -2.87
C VAL A 25 -6.24 2.77 -3.39
N THR A 26 -6.72 2.25 -4.54
CA THR A 26 -8.12 2.38 -4.96
C THR A 26 -9.01 1.34 -4.27
N ASN A 27 -10.29 1.33 -4.58
CA ASN A 27 -11.26 0.41 -4.00
C ASN A 27 -12.40 0.07 -4.98
N PRO A 28 -13.13 -1.04 -4.78
CA PRO A 28 -14.20 -1.45 -5.70
C PRO A 28 -15.55 -0.73 -5.50
N ALA A 29 -15.66 0.19 -4.51
CA ALA A 29 -16.95 0.80 -4.16
C ALA A 29 -17.20 2.13 -4.85
N THR A 30 -16.15 2.92 -5.13
CA THR A 30 -16.28 4.32 -5.57
C THR A 30 -16.29 4.50 -7.07
N ARG A 31 -15.97 3.45 -7.85
CA ARG A 31 -15.90 3.48 -9.31
C ARG A 31 -16.29 2.11 -9.89
N ASP A 32 -17.02 2.08 -10.99
CA ASP A 32 -17.30 0.81 -11.68
C ASP A 32 -16.00 0.15 -12.13
N TRP A 33 -15.92 -1.17 -11.99
CA TRP A 33 -14.70 -1.93 -12.25
C TRP A 33 -14.29 -1.90 -13.73
N THR A 34 -15.27 -1.83 -14.63
CA THR A 34 -15.03 -1.71 -16.07
C THR A 34 -14.42 -0.36 -16.43
N VAL A 35 -14.86 0.71 -15.75
CA VAL A 35 -14.29 2.05 -15.92
C VAL A 35 -12.86 2.10 -15.39
N THR A 36 -12.60 1.47 -14.23
CA THR A 36 -11.25 1.35 -13.68
C THR A 36 -10.33 0.60 -14.64
N ALA A 37 -10.76 -0.57 -15.14
CA ALA A 37 -10.01 -1.36 -16.10
C ALA A 37 -9.70 -0.59 -17.40
N SER A 38 -10.73 0.06 -17.96
CA SER A 38 -10.59 0.88 -19.17
C SER A 38 -9.62 2.03 -18.99
N THR A 39 -9.65 2.68 -17.83
CA THR A 39 -8.72 3.77 -17.52
C THR A 39 -7.26 3.30 -17.53
N TYR A 40 -6.94 2.20 -16.84
CA TYR A 40 -5.59 1.64 -16.82
C TYR A 40 -5.15 1.14 -18.21
N ALA A 41 -6.04 0.44 -18.92
CA ALA A 41 -5.75 0.00 -20.27
C ALA A 41 -5.44 1.19 -21.20
N THR A 42 -6.21 2.27 -21.10
CA THR A 42 -5.95 3.50 -21.88
C THR A 42 -4.59 4.10 -21.57
N LEU A 43 -4.25 4.26 -20.29
CA LEU A 43 -2.96 4.80 -19.88
C LEU A 43 -1.80 3.91 -20.37
N ASN A 44 -1.95 2.60 -20.29
CA ASN A 44 -0.93 1.65 -20.74
C ASN A 44 -0.77 1.64 -22.27
N GLU A 45 -1.86 1.71 -23.02
CA GLU A 45 -1.81 1.80 -24.49
C GLU A 45 -1.18 3.12 -24.97
N MET A 46 -1.45 4.24 -24.26
CA MET A 46 -0.90 5.56 -24.62
C MET A 46 0.57 5.72 -24.24
N TYR A 47 0.97 5.24 -23.07
CA TYR A 47 2.27 5.59 -22.46
C TYR A 47 3.21 4.41 -22.24
N GLY A 48 2.81 3.18 -22.66
CA GLY A 48 3.54 1.95 -22.35
C GLY A 48 3.32 1.51 -20.88
N ASN A 49 3.34 0.24 -20.60
CA ASN A 49 2.94 -0.42 -19.36
C ASN A 49 3.62 0.13 -18.09
N ARG A 50 3.29 1.37 -17.73
CA ARG A 50 3.84 2.12 -16.59
C ARG A 50 2.76 2.43 -15.55
N THR A 51 1.79 1.51 -15.39
CA THR A 51 0.78 1.62 -14.34
C THR A 51 0.72 0.36 -13.50
N VAL A 52 0.31 0.53 -12.24
CA VAL A 52 -0.02 -0.55 -11.32
C VAL A 52 -1.35 -0.21 -10.62
N CYS A 53 -2.20 -1.20 -10.41
CA CYS A 53 -3.45 -1.03 -9.68
C CYS A 53 -3.30 -1.51 -8.24
N GLY A 54 -2.96 -0.61 -7.32
CA GLY A 54 -3.08 -0.90 -5.90
C GLY A 54 -4.56 -0.87 -5.47
N ILE A 55 -5.07 -1.94 -4.84
CA ILE A 55 -6.48 -2.05 -4.48
C ILE A 55 -6.68 -2.62 -3.07
N GLY A 56 -7.62 -2.03 -2.34
CA GLY A 56 -8.08 -2.49 -1.04
C GLY A 56 -9.60 -2.50 -0.97
N ARG A 57 -10.18 -2.89 0.18
CA ARG A 57 -11.64 -2.96 0.37
C ARG A 57 -12.35 -1.60 0.35
N GLY A 58 -11.60 -0.51 0.47
CA GLY A 58 -12.10 0.84 0.71
C GLY A 58 -12.44 1.05 2.20
N ASP A 59 -11.76 1.98 2.83
CA ASP A 59 -12.04 2.39 4.21
C ASP A 59 -12.38 3.89 4.25
N SER A 60 -11.40 4.79 4.28
CA SER A 60 -11.62 6.24 4.35
C SER A 60 -12.50 6.77 3.20
N ALA A 61 -12.27 6.29 1.98
CA ALA A 61 -13.02 6.75 0.80
C ALA A 61 -14.53 6.47 0.87
N VAL A 62 -14.94 5.40 1.58
CA VAL A 62 -16.37 5.06 1.74
C VAL A 62 -16.93 5.54 3.07
N ARG A 63 -16.15 5.52 4.16
CA ARG A 63 -16.62 5.94 5.48
C ARG A 63 -16.92 7.43 5.57
N VAL A 64 -16.19 8.27 4.85
CA VAL A 64 -16.47 9.72 4.77
C VAL A 64 -17.86 10.02 4.19
N THR A 65 -18.41 9.12 3.40
CA THR A 65 -19.79 9.20 2.88
C THR A 65 -20.77 8.27 3.63
N ASN A 66 -20.43 7.90 4.87
CA ASN A 66 -21.21 6.97 5.72
C ASN A 66 -21.37 5.56 5.12
N GLY A 67 -20.52 5.18 4.18
CA GLY A 67 -20.48 3.84 3.61
C GLY A 67 -19.70 2.83 4.48
N LYS A 68 -19.70 1.58 4.05
CA LYS A 68 -18.93 0.51 4.66
C LYS A 68 -17.93 -0.09 3.67
N PRO A 69 -16.74 -0.53 4.12
CA PRO A 69 -15.80 -1.25 3.27
C PRO A 69 -16.48 -2.46 2.60
N THR A 70 -16.13 -2.70 1.33
CA THR A 70 -16.66 -3.84 0.58
C THR A 70 -16.24 -5.18 1.20
N THR A 71 -16.90 -6.25 0.84
CA THR A 71 -16.53 -7.61 1.28
C THR A 71 -15.23 -8.05 0.59
N LEU A 72 -14.56 -9.06 1.15
CA LEU A 72 -13.41 -9.67 0.49
C LEU A 72 -13.82 -10.38 -0.80
N ALA A 73 -15.02 -10.96 -0.86
CA ALA A 73 -15.55 -11.55 -2.10
C ALA A 73 -15.67 -10.48 -3.19
N THR A 74 -16.30 -9.34 -2.89
CA THR A 74 -16.41 -8.20 -3.84
C THR A 74 -15.03 -7.67 -4.26
N MET A 75 -14.08 -7.60 -3.34
CA MET A 75 -12.70 -7.21 -3.67
C MET A 75 -12.05 -8.22 -4.63
N GLY A 76 -12.18 -9.53 -4.38
CA GLY A 76 -11.64 -10.57 -5.24
C GLY A 76 -12.24 -10.56 -6.65
N GLU A 77 -13.57 -10.43 -6.76
CA GLU A 77 -14.26 -10.28 -8.04
C GLU A 77 -13.79 -9.03 -8.80
N SER A 78 -13.64 -7.89 -8.11
CA SER A 78 -13.17 -6.66 -8.71
C SER A 78 -11.72 -6.76 -9.22
N ILE A 79 -10.84 -7.42 -8.48
CA ILE A 79 -9.46 -7.70 -8.92
C ILE A 79 -9.46 -8.49 -10.22
N GLN A 80 -10.27 -9.54 -10.29
CA GLN A 80 -10.39 -10.37 -11.49
C GLN A 80 -10.89 -9.54 -12.68
N VAL A 81 -12.01 -8.82 -12.52
CA VAL A 81 -12.61 -8.02 -13.61
C VAL A 81 -11.64 -6.95 -14.10
N ILE A 82 -11.03 -6.18 -13.18
CA ILE A 82 -10.10 -5.11 -13.55
C ILE A 82 -8.90 -5.68 -14.29
N ARG A 83 -8.29 -6.75 -13.78
CA ARG A 83 -7.11 -7.35 -14.38
C ARG A 83 -7.40 -7.97 -15.75
N GLU A 84 -8.45 -8.77 -15.87
CA GLU A 84 -8.76 -9.43 -17.14
C GLU A 84 -9.08 -8.41 -18.24
N LEU A 85 -9.94 -7.44 -17.96
CA LEU A 85 -10.30 -6.40 -18.94
C LEU A 85 -9.11 -5.50 -19.30
N ALA A 86 -8.35 -5.02 -18.31
CA ALA A 86 -7.21 -4.15 -18.57
C ALA A 86 -6.10 -4.85 -19.37
N ASN A 87 -6.05 -6.18 -19.35
CA ASN A 87 -5.12 -7.00 -20.14
C ASN A 87 -5.74 -7.54 -21.45
N GLY A 88 -6.89 -6.99 -21.86
CA GLY A 88 -7.55 -7.34 -23.14
C GLY A 88 -8.19 -8.74 -23.14
N ARG A 89 -8.37 -9.37 -21.98
CA ARG A 89 -9.01 -10.68 -21.87
C ARG A 89 -10.49 -10.55 -21.54
N SER A 90 -11.26 -11.60 -21.85
CA SER A 90 -12.69 -11.66 -21.56
C SER A 90 -12.94 -12.04 -20.10
N VAL A 91 -13.97 -11.49 -19.51
CA VAL A 91 -14.43 -11.81 -18.15
C VAL A 91 -15.95 -11.71 -18.04
N ASP A 92 -16.53 -12.53 -17.19
CA ASP A 92 -17.96 -12.43 -16.87
C ASP A 92 -18.16 -11.33 -15.82
N TYR A 93 -19.07 -10.37 -16.14
CA TYR A 93 -19.41 -9.26 -15.26
C TYR A 93 -20.89 -8.92 -15.39
N LYS A 94 -21.62 -8.91 -14.26
CA LYS A 94 -23.07 -8.61 -14.20
C LYS A 94 -23.90 -9.41 -15.20
N GLY A 95 -23.58 -10.68 -15.39
CA GLY A 95 -24.32 -11.59 -16.26
C GLY A 95 -24.00 -11.48 -17.75
N SER A 96 -22.95 -10.78 -18.12
CA SER A 96 -22.49 -10.66 -19.51
C SER A 96 -20.99 -10.94 -19.58
N THR A 97 -20.54 -11.63 -20.63
CA THR A 97 -19.12 -11.75 -20.96
C THR A 97 -18.66 -10.51 -21.72
N ILE A 98 -17.72 -9.79 -21.17
CA ILE A 98 -17.22 -8.51 -21.73
C ILE A 98 -15.72 -8.57 -22.00
N THR A 99 -15.25 -7.74 -22.93
CA THR A 99 -13.84 -7.62 -23.34
C THR A 99 -13.55 -6.18 -23.75
N LEU A 100 -12.30 -5.74 -23.60
CA LEU A 100 -11.77 -4.50 -24.19
C LEU A 100 -10.83 -4.87 -25.36
N PRO A 101 -11.33 -5.09 -26.58
CA PRO A 101 -10.54 -5.66 -27.67
C PRO A 101 -9.41 -4.73 -28.17
N TRP A 102 -9.46 -3.45 -27.86
CA TRP A 102 -8.43 -2.47 -28.15
C TRP A 102 -7.27 -2.48 -27.15
N ALA A 103 -7.43 -3.08 -25.95
CA ALA A 103 -6.40 -3.19 -24.91
C ALA A 103 -5.40 -4.33 -25.21
N SER A 104 -4.82 -4.33 -26.40
CA SER A 104 -4.01 -5.46 -26.90
C SER A 104 -2.57 -5.47 -26.36
N LYS A 105 -2.03 -4.31 -26.03
CA LYS A 105 -0.65 -4.12 -25.53
C LYS A 105 -0.59 -3.90 -24.02
N SER A 106 -1.72 -3.54 -23.42
CA SER A 106 -1.79 -3.25 -21.99
C SER A 106 -1.45 -4.49 -21.16
N ARG A 107 -0.62 -4.26 -20.14
CA ARG A 107 -0.25 -5.24 -19.12
C ARG A 107 -0.36 -4.54 -17.77
N LEU A 108 -1.41 -4.86 -17.03
CA LEU A 108 -1.68 -4.29 -15.70
C LEU A 108 -1.42 -5.34 -14.63
N GLU A 109 -0.58 -5.00 -13.69
CA GLU A 109 -0.46 -5.70 -12.41
C GLU A 109 -1.47 -5.15 -11.42
N VAL A 110 -2.04 -6.03 -10.59
CA VAL A 110 -2.95 -5.65 -9.50
C VAL A 110 -2.33 -6.05 -8.17
N TRP A 111 -2.06 -5.06 -7.33
CA TRP A 111 -1.46 -5.24 -6.01
C TRP A 111 -2.51 -5.06 -4.92
N GLY A 112 -2.66 -6.06 -4.07
CA GLY A 112 -3.65 -6.04 -3.01
C GLY A 112 -3.12 -5.46 -1.71
N ALA A 113 -3.95 -4.67 -1.01
CA ALA A 113 -3.66 -4.19 0.34
C ALA A 113 -4.61 -4.80 1.37
N GLY A 114 -4.06 -5.29 2.47
CA GLY A 114 -4.83 -5.87 3.56
C GLY A 114 -3.94 -6.34 4.71
N TYR A 115 -4.56 -6.58 5.87
CA TYR A 115 -3.82 -6.93 7.09
C TYR A 115 -4.29 -8.24 7.74
N GLY A 116 -5.55 -8.61 7.60
CA GLY A 116 -6.09 -9.81 8.26
C GLY A 116 -5.83 -11.10 7.49
N PRO A 117 -5.77 -12.26 8.14
CA PRO A 117 -5.45 -13.56 7.52
C PRO A 117 -6.26 -13.87 6.25
N ARG A 118 -7.57 -13.55 6.26
CA ARG A 118 -8.44 -13.79 5.09
C ARG A 118 -8.12 -12.85 3.92
N ALA A 119 -7.71 -11.61 4.20
CA ALA A 119 -7.30 -10.66 3.17
C ALA A 119 -5.93 -11.06 2.59
N LEU A 120 -4.97 -11.43 3.45
CA LEU A 120 -3.66 -11.91 3.03
C LEU A 120 -3.78 -13.17 2.16
N LYS A 121 -4.69 -14.10 2.54
CA LYS A 121 -5.00 -15.28 1.73
C LYS A 121 -5.49 -14.88 0.34
N LEU A 122 -6.52 -14.03 0.24
CA LEU A 122 -7.05 -13.55 -1.04
C LEU A 122 -5.95 -12.91 -1.91
N ILE A 123 -5.10 -12.08 -1.29
CA ILE A 123 -4.02 -11.39 -2.00
C ILE A 123 -3.01 -12.39 -2.56
N GLY A 124 -2.54 -13.33 -1.75
CA GLY A 124 -1.62 -14.39 -2.20
C GLY A 124 -2.20 -15.25 -3.33
N GLU A 125 -3.49 -15.58 -3.25
CA GLU A 125 -4.17 -16.39 -4.27
C GLU A 125 -4.38 -15.63 -5.59
N THR A 126 -4.53 -14.29 -5.57
CA THR A 126 -5.09 -13.56 -6.73
C THR A 126 -4.28 -12.36 -7.22
N CYS A 127 -3.47 -11.72 -6.39
CA CYS A 127 -2.77 -10.50 -6.77
C CYS A 127 -1.37 -10.75 -7.32
N ASP A 128 -0.83 -9.76 -8.05
CA ASP A 128 0.54 -9.77 -8.59
C ASP A 128 1.53 -9.15 -7.59
N GLY A 129 1.02 -8.42 -6.60
CA GLY A 129 1.80 -7.85 -5.51
C GLY A 129 0.98 -7.64 -4.23
N PHE A 130 1.69 -7.38 -3.16
CA PHE A 130 1.16 -7.10 -1.83
C PHE A 130 1.63 -5.74 -1.33
N ILE A 131 0.70 -4.93 -0.82
CA ILE A 131 0.98 -3.62 -0.22
C ILE A 131 0.73 -3.70 1.29
N LEU A 132 1.78 -3.48 2.07
CA LEU A 132 1.72 -3.35 3.52
C LEU A 132 1.93 -1.88 3.91
N GLN A 133 0.94 -1.27 4.56
CA GLN A 133 1.01 0.14 4.98
C GLN A 133 1.56 0.27 6.42
N LEU A 134 2.78 -0.13 6.66
CA LEU A 134 3.59 0.14 7.86
C LEU A 134 5.00 -0.43 7.67
N ALA A 135 5.99 0.11 8.42
CA ALA A 135 7.40 -0.31 8.33
C ALA A 135 7.87 -1.15 9.53
N ASP A 136 6.94 -1.75 10.30
CA ASP A 136 7.28 -2.65 11.41
C ASP A 136 7.80 -3.99 10.89
N LEU A 137 9.00 -4.38 11.33
CA LEU A 137 9.69 -5.58 10.84
C LEU A 137 8.95 -6.88 11.19
N SER A 138 8.40 -6.97 12.41
CA SER A 138 7.71 -8.19 12.86
C SER A 138 6.39 -8.40 12.13
N ILE A 139 5.64 -7.32 11.89
CA ILE A 139 4.40 -7.38 11.13
C ILE A 139 4.70 -7.64 9.64
N ALA A 140 5.76 -7.03 9.10
CA ALA A 140 6.19 -7.28 7.73
C ALA A 140 6.56 -8.76 7.55
N GLU A 141 7.37 -9.34 8.41
CA GLU A 141 7.74 -10.76 8.37
C GLU A 141 6.50 -11.67 8.37
N TRP A 142 5.60 -11.44 9.31
CA TRP A 142 4.39 -12.24 9.44
C TRP A 142 3.47 -12.11 8.22
N THR A 143 3.19 -10.89 7.75
CA THR A 143 2.28 -10.65 6.63
C THR A 143 2.85 -11.16 5.30
N ILE A 144 4.15 -10.95 5.05
CA ILE A 144 4.85 -11.46 3.87
C ILE A 144 4.82 -12.99 3.86
N GLY A 145 5.14 -13.62 5.00
CA GLY A 145 5.05 -15.08 5.15
C GLY A 145 3.65 -15.61 4.84
N ALA A 146 2.60 -14.96 5.37
CA ALA A 146 1.22 -15.35 5.15
C ALA A 146 0.78 -15.23 3.67
N VAL A 147 1.15 -14.13 3.00
CA VAL A 147 0.81 -13.90 1.58
C VAL A 147 1.55 -14.90 0.68
N ARG A 148 2.84 -15.15 0.92
CA ARG A 148 3.65 -16.12 0.17
C ARG A 148 3.15 -17.56 0.37
N SER A 149 2.79 -17.94 1.60
CA SER A 149 2.18 -19.24 1.87
C SER A 149 0.87 -19.41 1.09
N ALA A 150 0.00 -18.41 1.11
CA ALA A 150 -1.26 -18.45 0.37
C ALA A 150 -1.06 -18.56 -1.15
N ALA A 151 -0.04 -17.91 -1.71
CA ALA A 151 0.33 -18.04 -3.12
C ALA A 151 0.77 -19.47 -3.43
N SER A 152 1.65 -20.04 -2.59
CA SER A 152 2.13 -21.43 -2.74
C SER A 152 0.99 -22.43 -2.64
N ASP A 153 0.08 -22.28 -1.67
CA ASP A 153 -1.09 -23.13 -1.48
C ASP A 153 -2.05 -23.10 -2.68
N ALA A 154 -2.08 -21.96 -3.40
CA ALA A 154 -2.82 -21.78 -4.66
C ALA A 154 -2.07 -22.28 -5.90
N GLY A 155 -0.89 -22.90 -5.74
CA GLY A 155 -0.07 -23.40 -6.84
C GLY A 155 0.66 -22.31 -7.63
N ARG A 156 0.81 -21.11 -7.08
CA ARG A 156 1.56 -19.99 -7.64
C ARG A 156 2.99 -19.97 -7.07
N ASN A 157 3.93 -19.43 -7.83
CA ASN A 157 5.27 -19.18 -7.30
C ASN A 157 5.21 -17.96 -6.36
N PRO A 158 5.53 -18.11 -5.06
CA PRO A 158 5.49 -17.02 -4.09
C PRO A 158 6.52 -15.90 -4.37
N ASP A 159 7.58 -16.21 -5.14
CA ASP A 159 8.62 -15.24 -5.49
C ASP A 159 8.20 -14.32 -6.65
N ASP A 160 7.11 -14.64 -7.36
CA ASP A 160 6.55 -13.76 -8.39
C ASP A 160 5.73 -12.59 -7.79
N LEU A 161 5.49 -12.60 -6.46
CA LEU A 161 4.78 -11.53 -5.77
C LEU A 161 5.71 -10.35 -5.49
N THR A 162 5.39 -9.18 -6.02
CA THR A 162 6.06 -7.94 -5.62
C THR A 162 5.59 -7.50 -4.22
N ILE A 163 6.50 -7.36 -3.28
CA ILE A 163 6.22 -6.93 -1.92
C ILE A 163 6.54 -5.45 -1.76
N CYS A 164 5.51 -4.64 -1.55
CA CYS A 164 5.64 -3.20 -1.32
C CYS A 164 5.28 -2.84 0.12
N VAL A 165 6.22 -2.22 0.83
CA VAL A 165 5.97 -1.56 2.13
C VAL A 165 5.77 -0.08 1.89
N ALA A 166 4.73 0.50 2.49
CA ALA A 166 4.41 1.92 2.37
C ALA A 166 4.30 2.57 3.76
N ALA A 167 5.12 3.57 4.03
CA ALA A 167 5.12 4.29 5.31
C ALA A 167 5.72 5.69 5.18
N PRO A 168 5.46 6.60 6.13
CA PRO A 168 6.21 7.85 6.22
C PRO A 168 7.69 7.58 6.43
N ALA A 169 8.51 8.33 5.69
CA ALA A 169 9.93 8.44 5.97
C ALA A 169 10.27 9.92 6.13
N TYR A 170 10.95 10.26 7.21
CA TYR A 170 11.39 11.62 7.50
C TYR A 170 12.90 11.61 7.77
N VAL A 171 13.66 12.31 6.94
CA VAL A 171 15.12 12.46 7.14
C VAL A 171 15.39 13.71 7.95
N GLY A 172 16.05 13.57 9.10
CA GLY A 172 16.38 14.67 10.00
C GLY A 172 17.02 14.18 11.29
N ASP A 173 17.30 15.11 12.22
CA ASP A 173 17.99 14.83 13.49
C ASP A 173 17.12 15.05 14.73
N ASP A 174 16.02 15.81 14.64
CA ASP A 174 15.09 16.03 15.75
C ASP A 174 14.00 14.95 15.77
N LEU A 175 14.29 13.85 16.47
CA LEU A 175 13.40 12.70 16.55
C LEU A 175 12.03 13.05 17.16
N ALA A 176 11.98 13.94 18.16
CA ALA A 176 10.73 14.30 18.80
C ALA A 176 9.81 15.04 17.80
N TYR A 177 10.37 15.99 17.07
CA TYR A 177 9.65 16.73 16.03
C TYR A 177 9.20 15.81 14.88
N MET A 178 10.07 14.92 14.40
CA MET A 178 9.75 13.96 13.34
C MET A 178 8.60 13.02 13.74
N ARG A 179 8.59 12.56 15.00
CA ARG A 179 7.49 11.75 15.53
C ARG A 179 6.17 12.50 15.47
N ASP A 180 6.13 13.77 15.88
CA ASP A 180 4.92 14.57 15.83
C ASP A 180 4.41 14.79 14.41
N GLN A 181 5.30 14.99 13.45
CA GLN A 181 4.96 15.11 12.03
C GLN A 181 4.40 13.81 11.42
N CYS A 182 4.80 12.64 11.91
CA CYS A 182 4.42 11.33 11.39
C CYS A 182 3.38 10.57 12.25
N ARG A 183 3.02 11.08 13.44
CA ARG A 183 2.11 10.44 14.40
C ARG A 183 0.73 10.12 13.83
N TRP A 184 0.24 10.93 12.91
CA TRP A 184 -1.02 10.71 12.19
C TRP A 184 -1.10 9.34 11.51
N PHE A 185 0.03 8.81 11.06
CA PHE A 185 0.09 7.53 10.37
C PHE A 185 -0.23 6.36 11.28
N GLY A 186 0.27 6.37 12.52
CA GLY A 186 -0.10 5.41 13.54
C GLY A 186 -1.60 5.42 13.82
N GLY A 187 -2.22 6.60 13.88
CA GLY A 187 -3.67 6.74 14.03
C GLY A 187 -4.46 6.14 12.85
N MET A 188 -4.00 6.36 11.64
CA MET A 188 -4.60 5.80 10.42
C MET A 188 -4.49 4.26 10.38
N VAL A 189 -3.30 3.73 10.58
CA VAL A 189 -3.04 2.29 10.55
C VAL A 189 -3.73 1.57 11.71
N GLY A 190 -3.82 2.21 12.87
CA GLY A 190 -4.49 1.68 14.05
C GLY A 190 -5.93 1.25 13.79
N ASN A 191 -6.64 1.90 12.86
CA ASN A 191 -7.98 1.49 12.43
C ASN A 191 -7.98 0.09 11.81
N HIS A 192 -6.99 -0.21 10.98
CA HIS A 192 -6.88 -1.48 10.28
C HIS A 192 -6.43 -2.58 11.22
N VAL A 193 -5.50 -2.26 12.12
CA VAL A 193 -4.98 -3.20 13.12
C VAL A 193 -6.03 -3.50 14.21
N ALA A 194 -6.86 -2.53 14.60
CA ALA A 194 -7.95 -2.74 15.56
C ALA A 194 -8.93 -3.82 15.09
N ASP A 195 -9.30 -3.81 13.82
CA ASP A 195 -10.18 -4.83 13.23
C ASP A 195 -9.54 -6.23 13.29
N ILE A 196 -8.21 -6.33 13.17
CA ILE A 196 -7.46 -7.60 13.27
C ILE A 196 -7.45 -8.08 14.71
N VAL A 197 -7.11 -7.20 15.65
CA VAL A 197 -7.05 -7.51 17.07
C VAL A 197 -8.42 -7.92 17.60
N ALA A 198 -9.49 -7.23 17.23
CA ALA A 198 -10.85 -7.56 17.65
C ALA A 198 -11.31 -8.93 17.13
N ARG A 199 -10.84 -9.37 15.95
CA ARG A 199 -11.26 -10.64 15.32
C ARG A 199 -10.33 -11.81 15.61
N TYR A 200 -9.06 -11.57 15.89
CA TYR A 200 -8.02 -12.60 15.94
C TYR A 200 -7.10 -12.46 17.17
N GLY A 201 -7.41 -11.55 18.10
CA GLY A 201 -6.52 -11.01 19.13
C GLY A 201 -5.81 -12.00 20.04
N GLU A 202 -6.42 -13.16 20.38
CA GLU A 202 -5.76 -14.17 21.23
C GLU A 202 -4.96 -15.22 20.43
N THR A 203 -5.16 -15.30 19.12
CA THR A 203 -4.56 -16.32 18.25
C THR A 203 -3.61 -15.75 17.19
N SER A 204 -3.52 -14.43 17.09
CA SER A 204 -2.72 -13.78 16.06
C SER A 204 -1.30 -13.46 16.58
N ALA A 205 -0.31 -13.59 15.71
CA ALA A 205 1.04 -13.11 15.94
C ALA A 205 1.17 -11.57 16.00
N VAL A 206 0.04 -10.86 16.17
CA VAL A 206 0.02 -9.41 16.33
C VAL A 206 0.74 -9.06 17.65
N PRO A 207 1.82 -8.29 17.62
CA PRO A 207 2.58 -7.95 18.81
C PRO A 207 1.70 -7.32 19.90
N ALA A 208 1.94 -7.68 21.18
CA ALA A 208 1.18 -7.18 22.32
C ALA A 208 1.13 -5.63 22.38
N ALA A 209 2.23 -4.96 22.02
CA ALA A 209 2.29 -3.49 21.93
C ALA A 209 1.24 -2.89 20.98
N LEU A 210 0.85 -3.60 19.92
CA LEU A 210 -0.23 -3.17 19.03
C LEU A 210 -1.62 -3.38 19.62
N THR A 211 -1.82 -4.44 20.39
CA THR A 211 -3.09 -4.71 21.06
C THR A 211 -3.36 -3.73 22.20
N GLU A 212 -2.34 -3.38 22.98
CA GLU A 212 -2.42 -2.39 24.05
C GLU A 212 -2.69 -0.98 23.53
N TYR A 213 -2.02 -0.59 22.45
CA TYR A 213 -2.22 0.67 21.75
C TYR A 213 -3.66 0.84 21.26
N ILE A 214 -4.25 -0.21 20.68
CA ILE A 214 -5.60 -0.19 20.15
C ILE A 214 -6.65 -0.08 21.25
N ALA A 215 -6.40 -0.67 22.43
CA ALA A 215 -7.31 -0.57 23.58
C ALA A 215 -7.48 0.88 24.10
N GLY A 216 -6.48 1.74 23.90
CA GLY A 216 -6.51 3.17 24.28
C GLY A 216 -7.10 4.12 23.23
N ARG A 217 -7.60 3.58 22.11
CA ARG A 217 -8.04 4.38 20.97
C ARG A 217 -9.38 5.09 21.23
N GLU A 218 -9.40 6.40 20.95
CA GLU A 218 -10.61 7.22 20.80
C GLU A 218 -11.13 7.22 19.34
N SER A 219 -12.29 7.85 19.09
CA SER A 219 -12.90 7.93 17.75
C SER A 219 -11.99 8.58 16.71
N TYR A 220 -11.91 8.01 15.52
CA TYR A 220 -11.11 8.51 14.40
C TYR A 220 -11.95 9.40 13.48
N ASP A 221 -11.46 10.63 13.18
CA ASP A 221 -12.10 11.56 12.24
C ASP A 221 -11.55 11.38 10.82
N TYR A 222 -12.34 10.80 9.94
CA TYR A 222 -11.99 10.56 8.54
C TYR A 222 -11.81 11.84 7.70
N ASN A 223 -12.27 13.02 8.17
CA ASN A 223 -12.06 14.29 7.46
C ASN A 223 -10.62 14.82 7.63
N GLN A 224 -9.91 14.37 8.68
CA GLN A 224 -8.50 14.68 8.91
C GLN A 224 -7.56 13.51 8.54
N HIS A 225 -8.04 12.58 7.74
CA HIS A 225 -7.29 11.40 7.33
C HIS A 225 -6.01 11.78 6.58
N GLY A 226 -4.86 11.30 7.07
CA GLY A 226 -3.56 11.53 6.44
C GLY A 226 -2.99 12.94 6.61
N GLN A 227 -3.47 13.74 7.57
CA GLN A 227 -2.96 15.09 7.82
C GLN A 227 -1.95 15.12 8.96
N ALA A 228 -0.76 15.70 8.72
CA ALA A 228 0.19 16.02 9.77
C ALA A 228 -0.43 17.02 10.79
N GLY A 229 -0.16 16.82 12.08
CA GLY A 229 -0.72 17.67 13.14
C GLY A 229 -2.17 17.37 13.51
N ASN A 230 -2.72 16.29 13.07
CA ASN A 230 -4.03 15.75 13.41
C ASN A 230 -4.16 15.52 14.94
N THR A 231 -5.15 16.15 15.59
CA THR A 231 -5.30 16.14 17.05
C THR A 231 -5.74 14.78 17.61
N HIS A 232 -6.41 13.94 16.82
CA HIS A 232 -6.85 12.61 17.25
C HIS A 232 -5.77 11.51 17.05
N ALA A 233 -4.55 11.86 16.66
CA ALA A 233 -3.40 10.97 16.71
C ALA A 233 -2.57 11.14 18.01
N ALA A 234 -2.93 12.07 18.91
CA ALA A 234 -2.17 12.34 20.14
C ALA A 234 -2.06 11.13 21.09
N PHE A 235 -2.99 10.17 21.00
CA PHE A 235 -2.96 8.93 21.77
C PHE A 235 -1.91 7.90 21.27
N VAL A 236 -1.31 8.12 20.08
CA VAL A 236 -0.32 7.20 19.49
C VAL A 236 1.01 7.32 20.22
N PRO A 237 1.49 6.27 20.91
CA PRO A 237 2.79 6.32 21.59
C PRO A 237 3.94 6.50 20.61
N ASP A 238 5.02 7.13 21.06
CA ASP A 238 6.25 7.31 20.28
C ASP A 238 6.82 5.99 19.74
N GLU A 239 6.77 4.93 20.55
CA GLU A 239 7.21 3.58 20.15
C GLU A 239 6.47 3.08 18.90
N ILE A 240 5.18 3.35 18.78
CA ILE A 240 4.38 2.95 17.60
C ILE A 240 4.78 3.78 16.38
N VAL A 241 5.03 5.07 16.56
CA VAL A 241 5.52 5.92 15.46
C VAL A 241 6.86 5.40 14.95
N ASP A 242 7.81 5.11 15.86
CA ASP A 242 9.14 4.58 15.53
C ASP A 242 9.10 3.21 14.84
N ARG A 243 8.11 2.40 15.16
CA ARG A 243 7.93 1.07 14.55
C ARG A 243 7.30 1.17 13.16
N PHE A 244 6.32 2.05 12.98
CA PHE A 244 5.53 2.13 11.76
C PHE A 244 6.15 3.02 10.68
N CYS A 245 6.96 4.01 11.08
CA CYS A 245 7.61 4.98 10.21
C CYS A 245 9.12 4.74 10.14
N ILE A 246 9.80 5.39 9.20
CA ILE A 246 11.25 5.42 9.14
C ILE A 246 11.72 6.85 9.42
N LEU A 247 12.20 7.10 10.64
CA LEU A 247 12.59 8.42 11.13
C LEU A 247 14.09 8.45 11.45
N GLY A 248 14.75 9.57 11.17
CA GLY A 248 16.16 9.78 11.54
C GLY A 248 17.05 10.14 10.36
N PRO A 249 18.36 10.22 10.59
CA PRO A 249 19.34 10.53 9.55
C PRO A 249 19.43 9.43 8.49
N VAL A 250 20.15 9.69 7.41
CA VAL A 250 20.30 8.77 6.26
C VAL A 250 20.70 7.36 6.67
N ASP A 251 21.61 7.22 7.64
CA ASP A 251 22.06 5.91 8.11
C ASP A 251 20.92 5.10 8.75
N ALA A 252 20.05 5.74 9.53
CA ALA A 252 18.86 5.10 10.12
C ALA A 252 17.86 4.67 9.03
N GLN A 253 17.69 5.48 7.97
CA GLN A 253 16.87 5.10 6.81
C GLN A 253 17.44 3.83 6.16
N LEU A 254 18.74 3.82 5.88
CA LEU A 254 19.42 2.68 5.25
C LEU A 254 19.35 1.40 6.10
N GLU A 255 19.53 1.50 7.40
CA GLU A 255 19.43 0.36 8.32
C GLU A 255 18.04 -0.29 8.25
N ARG A 256 16.97 0.53 8.38
CA ARG A 256 15.60 0.02 8.34
C ARG A 256 15.23 -0.54 6.97
N LEU A 257 15.63 0.12 5.89
CA LEU A 257 15.34 -0.35 4.52
C LEU A 257 16.09 -1.65 4.18
N ARG A 258 17.32 -1.83 4.67
CA ARG A 258 18.06 -3.09 4.55
C ARG A 258 17.38 -4.22 5.32
N ALA A 259 16.91 -3.93 6.54
CA ALA A 259 16.16 -4.91 7.31
C ALA A 259 14.86 -5.33 6.64
N LEU A 260 14.08 -4.39 6.07
CA LEU A 260 12.89 -4.70 5.29
C LEU A 260 13.24 -5.53 4.04
N ARG A 261 14.30 -5.18 3.32
CA ARG A 261 14.78 -5.93 2.16
C ARG A 261 15.15 -7.37 2.53
N ALA A 262 15.79 -7.59 3.68
CA ALA A 262 16.14 -8.93 4.16
C ALA A 262 14.90 -9.80 4.45
N LEU A 263 13.74 -9.20 4.70
CA LEU A 263 12.46 -9.89 4.83
C LEU A 263 11.79 -10.17 3.46
N GLY A 264 12.39 -9.71 2.37
CA GLY A 264 11.88 -9.89 1.01
C GLY A 264 10.97 -8.75 0.53
N VAL A 265 11.15 -7.54 1.06
CA VAL A 265 10.50 -6.32 0.53
C VAL A 265 11.26 -5.87 -0.73
N ASP A 266 10.54 -5.75 -1.83
CA ASP A 266 11.07 -5.33 -3.13
C ASP A 266 11.03 -3.82 -3.31
N GLN A 267 10.00 -3.17 -2.76
CA GLN A 267 9.75 -1.74 -2.91
C GLN A 267 9.35 -1.10 -1.59
N PHE A 268 9.91 0.08 -1.32
CA PHE A 268 9.46 0.98 -0.25
C PHE A 268 8.84 2.24 -0.85
N ALA A 269 7.57 2.50 -0.54
CA ALA A 269 6.84 3.67 -0.97
C ALA A 269 6.73 4.69 0.17
N ILE A 270 7.26 5.89 -0.04
CA ILE A 270 7.32 6.92 0.99
C ILE A 270 6.04 7.74 1.01
N TYR A 271 5.40 7.88 2.18
CA TYR A 271 4.43 8.94 2.41
C TYR A 271 5.15 10.24 2.77
N LEU A 272 5.05 11.24 1.90
CA LEU A 272 5.67 12.57 2.05
C LEU A 272 4.66 13.62 2.57
N GLN A 273 3.86 13.25 3.56
CA GLN A 273 2.81 14.11 4.14
C GLN A 273 3.31 14.80 5.42
N HIS A 274 4.48 15.43 5.35
CA HIS A 274 5.13 16.19 6.41
C HIS A 274 5.84 17.41 5.81
N ASP A 275 6.31 18.32 6.65
CA ASP A 275 6.88 19.60 6.23
C ASP A 275 8.25 19.49 5.55
N ALA A 276 9.07 18.48 5.88
CA ALA A 276 10.38 18.24 5.29
C ALA A 276 10.36 17.32 4.04
N LYS A 277 9.27 17.27 3.29
CA LYS A 277 9.11 16.37 2.14
C LYS A 277 10.18 16.57 1.07
N ASP A 278 10.50 17.81 0.72
CA ASP A 278 11.48 18.12 -0.34
C ASP A 278 12.89 17.76 0.11
N HIS A 279 13.24 18.02 1.37
CA HIS A 279 14.52 17.60 1.96
C HIS A 279 14.63 16.07 1.99
N THR A 280 13.61 15.38 2.47
CA THR A 280 13.58 13.91 2.52
C THR A 280 13.73 13.31 1.12
N LEU A 281 13.02 13.86 0.12
CA LEU A 281 13.11 13.40 -1.26
C LEU A 281 14.53 13.58 -1.83
N ALA A 282 15.17 14.74 -1.58
CA ALA A 282 16.54 15.01 -1.99
C ALA A 282 17.52 14.01 -1.35
N GLN A 283 17.44 13.79 -0.02
CA GLN A 283 18.30 12.84 0.69
C GLN A 283 18.14 11.40 0.18
N TYR A 284 16.91 10.99 -0.13
CA TYR A 284 16.67 9.70 -0.76
C TYR A 284 17.30 9.59 -2.14
N GLY A 285 17.15 10.63 -2.98
CA GLY A 285 17.73 10.66 -4.32
C GLY A 285 19.26 10.66 -4.33
N GLU A 286 19.87 11.42 -3.43
CA GLU A 286 21.33 11.64 -3.40
C GLU A 286 22.09 10.56 -2.64
N HIS A 287 21.49 9.96 -1.59
CA HIS A 287 22.21 9.09 -0.68
C HIS A 287 21.57 7.71 -0.50
N VAL A 288 20.25 7.63 -0.27
CA VAL A 288 19.61 6.37 0.09
C VAL A 288 19.47 5.44 -1.11
N ILE A 289 18.91 5.93 -2.22
CA ILE A 289 18.69 5.11 -3.42
C ILE A 289 20.01 4.61 -4.03
N PRO A 290 21.06 5.43 -4.19
CA PRO A 290 22.36 4.96 -4.68
C PRO A 290 22.94 3.85 -3.79
N ALA A 291 22.99 4.07 -2.46
CA ALA A 291 23.56 3.10 -1.51
C ALA A 291 22.83 1.74 -1.51
N LEU A 292 21.52 1.73 -1.78
CA LEU A 292 20.76 0.47 -1.89
C LEU A 292 20.97 -0.22 -3.24
N ARG A 293 21.20 0.54 -4.33
CA ARG A 293 21.48 -0.02 -5.67
C ARG A 293 22.87 -0.66 -5.75
N ASP A 294 23.89 -0.01 -5.20
CA ASP A 294 25.27 -0.51 -5.21
C ASP A 294 25.40 -1.85 -4.49
N GLN A 295 24.64 -2.05 -3.41
CA GLN A 295 24.61 -3.34 -2.71
C GLN A 295 23.92 -4.44 -3.50
N ALA A 296 22.91 -4.13 -4.32
CA ALA A 296 22.25 -5.12 -5.17
C ALA A 296 23.20 -5.66 -6.26
N LEU A 297 24.08 -4.79 -6.77
CA LEU A 297 25.10 -5.17 -7.76
C LEU A 297 26.26 -5.98 -7.15
N ALA A 298 26.53 -5.80 -5.85
CA ALA A 298 27.61 -6.52 -5.15
C ALA A 298 27.19 -7.92 -4.70
N THR A 299 25.90 -8.25 -4.69
CA THR A 299 25.35 -9.55 -4.25
C THR A 299 24.79 -10.39 -5.39
N SER A 300 24.75 -9.89 -6.61
CA SER A 300 24.40 -10.57 -7.85
C SER A 300 25.65 -11.08 -8.58
#